data_c747baa1222ab66423d37b8df2aceb83
#
_entry.id   c747baa1222ab66423d37b8df2aceb83
#
_cell.length_a   1.000
_cell.length_b   1.000
_cell.length_c   1.000
_cell.angle_alpha   90.00
_cell.angle_beta   90.00
_cell.angle_gamma   90.00
#
_symmetry.space_group_name_H-M   'P 1'
#
loop_
_entity.id
_entity.type
_entity.pdbx_description
1 polymer ?
#
loop_
_entity_poly.entity_id
_entity_poly.type
_entity_poly.pdbx_seq_one_letter_code
_entity_poly.pdbx_strand_id
1 'polypeptide(L)' 'MNMQENFRLIEALQSAGWTAEEIINLIKYIESGEEQYKPKKQQA' A
#
# COMPACT_ATOMS: atom_id res chain seq x y z
N MET A 1 6.85 10.97 -3.86
CA MET A 1 5.69 11.25 -2.99
C MET A 1 6.17 11.91 -1.71
N ASN A 2 5.50 12.97 -1.26
CA ASN A 2 5.92 13.61 -0.02
C ASN A 2 5.25 12.92 1.18
N MET A 3 5.67 13.32 2.38
CA MET A 3 5.21 12.67 3.61
C MET A 3 3.70 12.80 3.82
N GLN A 4 3.12 13.94 3.49
CA GLN A 4 1.68 14.13 3.65
C GLN A 4 0.89 13.20 2.74
N GLU A 5 1.34 13.04 1.51
CA GLU A 5 0.69 12.12 0.58
C GLU A 5 0.82 10.67 1.04
N ASN A 6 1.97 10.32 1.60
CA ASN A 6 2.17 9.00 2.17
C ASN A 6 1.19 8.74 3.32
N PHE A 7 1.04 9.70 4.21
CA PHE A 7 0.10 9.56 5.31
C PHE A 7 -1.33 9.41 4.82
N ARG A 8 -1.71 10.21 3.83
CA ARG A 8 -3.07 10.13 3.29
C ARG A 8 -3.32 8.77 2.63
N LEU A 9 -2.32 8.25 1.93
CA LEU A 9 -2.44 6.94 1.34
C LEU A 9 -2.64 5.87 2.41
N ILE A 10 -1.81 5.91 3.44
CA ILE A 10 -1.89 4.95 4.54
C ILE A 10 -3.26 5.02 5.20
N GLU A 11 -3.74 6.21 5.49
CA GLU A 11 -5.05 6.38 6.13
C GLU A 11 -6.18 5.84 5.25
N ALA A 12 -6.10 6.12 3.96
CA ALA A 12 -7.12 5.65 3.02
C ALA A 12 -7.14 4.12 2.96
N LEU A 13 -5.97 3.49 2.94
CA LEU A 13 -5.88 2.04 2.90
C LEU A 13 -6.39 1.43 4.20
N GLN A 14 -6.05 2.03 5.34
CA GLN A 14 -6.56 1.56 6.63
C GLN A 14 -8.08 1.65 6.68
N SER A 15 -8.64 2.73 6.16
CA SER A 15 -10.09 2.89 6.10
C SER A 15 -10.73 1.86 5.19
N ALA A 16 -10.01 1.40 4.19
CA ALA A 16 -10.48 0.36 3.28
C ALA A 16 -10.30 -1.05 3.83
N GLY A 17 -9.73 -1.17 5.03
CA GLY A 17 -9.58 -2.47 5.69
C GLY A 17 -8.24 -3.15 5.47
N TRP A 18 -7.26 -2.45 4.92
CA TRP A 18 -5.93 -3.03 4.72
C TRP A 18 -5.20 -3.15 6.05
N THR A 19 -4.48 -4.25 6.24
CA THR A 19 -3.63 -4.42 7.40
C THR A 19 -2.32 -3.68 7.22
N ALA A 20 -1.61 -3.48 8.33
CA ALA A 20 -0.31 -2.81 8.27
C ALA A 20 0.65 -3.56 7.34
N GLU A 21 0.66 -4.89 7.41
CA GLU A 21 1.53 -5.70 6.54
C GLU A 21 1.19 -5.50 5.07
N GLU A 22 -0.09 -5.46 4.75
CA GLU A 22 -0.52 -5.25 3.37
C GLU A 22 -0.07 -3.89 2.86
N ILE A 23 -0.17 -2.87 3.70
CA ILE A 23 0.24 -1.52 3.34
C ILE A 23 1.75 -1.46 3.13
N ILE A 24 2.51 -2.10 4.02
CA ILE A 24 3.97 -2.15 3.89
C ILE A 24 4.37 -2.84 2.59
N ASN A 25 3.72 -3.93 2.25
CA ASN A 25 4.02 -4.64 1.01
C ASN A 25 3.70 -3.80 -0.21
N LEU A 26 2.62 -3.03 -0.17
CA LEU A 26 2.30 -2.12 -1.27
C LEU A 26 3.41 -1.09 -1.46
N ILE A 27 3.89 -0.52 -0.35
CA ILE A 27 4.96 0.46 -0.43
C ILE A 27 6.23 -0.17 -1.01
N LYS A 28 6.56 -1.38 -0.58
CA LYS A 28 7.71 -2.10 -1.12
C LYS A 28 7.56 -2.36 -2.62
N TYR A 29 6.36 -2.69 -3.05
CA TYR A 29 6.10 -2.90 -4.46
C TYR A 29 6.31 -1.62 -5.26
N ILE A 30 5.81 -0.50 -4.75
CA ILE A 30 5.96 0.79 -5.43
C ILE A 30 7.44 1.16 -5.57
N GLU A 31 8.23 0.90 -4.52
CA GLU A 31 9.64 1.28 -4.51
C GLU A 31 10.52 0.35 -5.34
N SER A 32 10.22 -0.95 -5.32
CA SER A 32 11.10 -1.93 -5.96
C SER A 32 10.58 -2.44 -7.29
N GLY A 33 9.27 -2.40 -7.51
CA GLY A 33 8.66 -2.99 -8.69
C GLY A 33 8.63 -4.51 -8.68
N GLU A 34 9.00 -5.15 -7.57
CA GLU A 34 9.07 -6.60 -7.52
C GLU A 34 7.70 -7.22 -7.35
N GLU A 35 7.40 -8.18 -8.23
CA GLU A 35 6.09 -8.83 -8.22
C GLU A 35 5.75 -9.51 -6.91
N GLN A 36 6.74 -9.96 -6.16
CA GLN A 36 6.50 -10.64 -4.90
C GLN A 36 5.78 -9.76 -3.88
N TYR A 37 5.89 -8.45 -4.03
CA TYR A 37 5.23 -7.50 -3.13
C TYR A 37 3.92 -6.98 -3.67
N LYS A 38 3.57 -7.36 -4.89
CA LYS A 38 2.35 -6.87 -5.51
C LYS A 38 1.13 -7.26 -4.70
N PRO A 39 0.24 -6.31 -4.38
CA PRO A 39 -0.96 -6.63 -3.62
C PRO A 39 -1.83 -7.62 -4.37
N LYS A 40 -2.35 -8.59 -3.66
CA LYS A 40 -3.22 -9.60 -4.25
C LYS A 40 -4.69 -9.22 -4.10
N LYS A 41 -4.97 -8.07 -3.54
CA LYS A 41 -6.33 -7.60 -3.40
C LYS A 41 -6.86 -7.18 -4.76
N GLN A 42 -8.05 -7.63 -5.05
CA GLN A 42 -8.68 -7.27 -6.31
C GLN A 42 -9.83 -6.31 -6.06
N GLN A 43 -9.86 -5.29 -6.87
CA GLN A 43 -10.98 -4.36 -6.87
C GLN A 43 -12.01 -4.89 -7.83
N ALA A 44 -13.09 -5.33 -7.31
CA ALA A 44 -14.16 -5.83 -8.17
C ALA A 44 -14.85 -4.70 -8.89
#